data_e9a5a6a30f54c9226e4d6ea0b999c729
#
_entry.id   e9a5a6a30f54c9226e4d6ea0b999c729
#
_cell.length_a   1.000
_cell.length_b   1.000
_cell.length_c   1.000
_cell.angle_alpha   90.00
_cell.angle_beta   90.00
_cell.angle_gamma   90.00
#
_symmetry.space_group_name_H-M   'P 1'
#
loop_
_entity.id
_entity.type
_entity.pdbx_description
1 polymer ?
#
loop_
_entity_poly.entity_id
_entity_poly.type
_entity_poly.pdbx_seq_one_letter_code
_entity_poly.pdbx_strand_id
1 'polypeptide(L)'
;MKLEFQQPRKNTVKLMLLFDSGGSMYPYSELCNQLFQAVHKANHFKDVKTFYFHNCIYAKLYKNPECNSGDWIDTSWAFKNYDKDYKVIIVGDAGMAPEEFYDKNGNYSGPNNGLSGYEWMQIFAKKISTYKYGSTHHFIVRQTACTGW
;
A
#
# COMPACT_ATOMS: atom_id res chain seq x y z
N MET A 1 5.83 -29.48 39.48
CA MET A 1 6.11 -28.49 38.43
C MET A 1 5.24 -28.83 37.22
N LYS A 2 4.14 -28.10 36.99
CA LYS A 2 3.27 -28.32 35.84
C LYS A 2 3.83 -27.52 34.67
N LEU A 3 4.32 -28.16 33.64
CA LEU A 3 4.63 -27.53 32.36
C LEU A 3 3.32 -27.21 31.65
N GLU A 4 2.91 -25.97 31.65
CA GLU A 4 1.84 -25.50 30.78
C GLU A 4 2.40 -25.33 29.40
N PHE A 5 2.03 -26.21 28.47
CA PHE A 5 2.25 -26.06 27.05
C PHE A 5 1.29 -24.98 26.55
N GLN A 6 1.77 -23.76 26.34
CA GLN A 6 1.02 -22.78 25.57
C GLN A 6 0.96 -23.26 24.12
N GLN A 7 -0.26 -23.40 23.58
CA GLN A 7 -0.43 -23.67 22.17
C GLN A 7 0.23 -22.55 21.35
N PRO A 8 0.96 -22.87 20.28
CA PRO A 8 1.54 -21.86 19.43
C PRO A 8 0.43 -20.94 18.90
N ARG A 9 0.60 -19.63 19.08
CA ARG A 9 -0.36 -18.63 18.60
C ARG A 9 -0.52 -18.81 17.09
N LYS A 10 -1.74 -19.19 16.66
CA LYS A 10 -2.07 -19.25 15.23
C LYS A 10 -1.88 -17.85 14.63
N ASN A 11 -1.02 -17.77 13.63
CA ASN A 11 -0.89 -16.55 12.85
C ASN A 11 -2.18 -16.30 12.09
N THR A 12 -2.91 -15.26 12.48
CA THR A 12 -4.20 -14.89 11.89
C THR A 12 -4.11 -13.60 11.08
N VAL A 13 -3.00 -12.87 11.18
CA VAL A 13 -2.83 -11.58 10.54
C VAL A 13 -2.56 -11.76 9.05
N LYS A 14 -3.41 -11.14 8.24
CA LYS A 14 -3.20 -10.96 6.80
C LYS A 14 -2.64 -9.56 6.55
N LEU A 15 -1.72 -9.42 5.62
CA LEU A 15 -1.03 -8.17 5.33
C LEU A 15 -1.15 -7.81 3.85
N MET A 16 -1.48 -6.54 3.59
CA MET A 16 -1.40 -5.95 2.27
C MET A 16 -0.33 -4.85 2.29
N LEU A 17 0.70 -5.02 1.47
CA LEU A 17 1.76 -4.05 1.25
C LEU A 17 1.49 -3.29 -0.04
N LEU A 18 1.52 -1.96 0.03
CA LEU A 18 1.39 -1.08 -1.11
C LEU A 18 2.66 -0.25 -1.20
N PHE A 19 3.47 -0.46 -2.22
CA PHE A 19 4.72 0.25 -2.44
C PHE A 19 4.58 1.30 -3.53
N ASP A 20 4.96 2.52 -3.22
CA ASP A 20 5.24 3.52 -4.24
C ASP A 20 6.51 3.15 -5.00
N SER A 21 6.48 3.27 -6.31
CA SER A 21 7.53 2.78 -7.19
C SER A 21 7.86 3.78 -8.29
N GLY A 22 9.14 3.90 -8.58
CA GLY A 22 9.65 4.82 -9.60
C GLY A 22 9.85 6.24 -9.10
N GLY A 23 10.26 7.14 -10.01
CA GLY A 23 10.44 8.55 -9.71
C GLY A 23 11.33 8.82 -8.50
N SER A 24 10.83 9.60 -7.55
CA SER A 24 11.49 9.97 -6.30
C SER A 24 11.79 8.78 -5.38
N MET A 25 11.08 7.67 -5.54
CA MET A 25 11.32 6.43 -4.78
C MET A 25 12.51 5.61 -5.25
N TYR A 26 13.11 5.94 -6.38
CA TYR A 26 14.25 5.18 -6.94
C TYR A 26 15.41 4.99 -5.95
N PRO A 27 15.84 6.02 -5.18
CA PRO A 27 16.89 5.86 -4.17
C PRO A 27 16.54 4.90 -3.02
N TYR A 28 15.25 4.62 -2.82
CA TYR A 28 14.75 3.78 -1.73
C TYR A 28 14.38 2.36 -2.20
N SER A 29 14.60 2.03 -3.47
CA SER A 29 14.22 0.74 -4.06
C SER A 29 14.84 -0.44 -3.32
N GLU A 30 16.11 -0.34 -2.92
CA GLU A 30 16.79 -1.39 -2.15
C GLU A 30 16.16 -1.57 -0.76
N LEU A 31 15.82 -0.48 -0.07
CA LEU A 31 15.16 -0.53 1.23
C LEU A 31 13.76 -1.16 1.13
N CYS A 32 13.00 -0.80 0.09
CA CYS A 32 11.71 -1.42 -0.20
C CYS A 32 11.83 -2.92 -0.47
N ASN A 33 12.86 -3.33 -1.22
CA ASN A 33 13.14 -4.73 -1.48
C ASN A 33 13.52 -5.49 -0.20
N GLN A 34 14.34 -4.90 0.66
CA GLN A 34 14.68 -5.49 1.96
C GLN A 34 13.44 -5.66 2.84
N LEU A 35 12.55 -4.66 2.90
CA LEU A 35 11.28 -4.75 3.62
C LEU A 35 10.39 -5.87 3.05
N PHE A 36 10.26 -5.93 1.73
CA PHE A 36 9.53 -6.99 1.03
C PHE A 36 10.07 -8.37 1.43
N GLN A 37 11.40 -8.56 1.35
CA GLN A 37 12.05 -9.82 1.70
C GLN A 37 11.84 -10.18 3.18
N ALA A 38 11.96 -9.20 4.09
CA ALA A 38 11.77 -9.41 5.52
C ALA A 38 10.34 -9.87 5.83
N VAL A 39 9.34 -9.23 5.22
CA VAL A 39 7.92 -9.57 5.43
C VAL A 39 7.62 -10.98 4.88
N HIS A 40 8.10 -11.30 3.67
CA HIS A 40 7.87 -12.61 3.06
C HIS A 40 8.61 -13.77 3.76
N LYS A 41 9.76 -13.49 4.38
CA LYS A 41 10.49 -14.47 5.21
C LYS A 41 9.88 -14.63 6.61
N ALA A 42 9.13 -13.64 7.08
CA ALA A 42 8.52 -13.70 8.41
C ALA A 42 7.33 -14.68 8.42
N ASN A 43 7.44 -15.74 9.19
CA ASN A 43 6.35 -16.73 9.36
C ASN A 43 5.20 -16.23 10.25
N HIS A 44 5.03 -14.90 10.34
CA HIS A 44 4.07 -14.27 11.26
C HIS A 44 2.75 -13.88 10.58
N PHE A 45 2.67 -14.00 9.26
CA PHE A 45 1.49 -13.61 8.51
C PHE A 45 0.81 -14.84 7.92
N LYS A 46 -0.52 -14.86 8.02
CA LYS A 46 -1.35 -15.90 7.40
C LYS A 46 -1.34 -15.77 5.88
N ASP A 47 -1.35 -14.55 5.38
CA ASP A 47 -1.29 -14.21 3.97
C ASP A 47 -0.65 -12.83 3.79
N VAL A 48 0.10 -12.66 2.71
CA VAL A 48 0.73 -11.40 2.33
C VAL A 48 0.41 -11.11 0.87
N LYS A 49 -0.19 -9.96 0.62
CA LYS A 49 -0.40 -9.42 -0.73
C LYS A 49 0.47 -8.20 -0.92
N THR A 50 1.18 -8.13 -2.02
CA THR A 50 2.03 -6.99 -2.35
C THR A 50 1.60 -6.40 -3.68
N PHE A 51 1.42 -5.09 -3.70
CA PHE A 51 1.11 -4.33 -4.90
C PHE A 51 1.95 -3.07 -4.94
N TYR A 52 2.03 -2.51 -6.14
CA TYR A 52 2.79 -1.31 -6.43
C TYR A 52 1.87 -0.26 -7.04
N PHE A 53 2.23 0.99 -6.83
CA PHE A 53 1.58 2.15 -7.42
C PHE A 53 2.65 3.19 -7.77
N HIS A 54 2.31 4.23 -8.49
CA HIS A 54 3.23 5.32 -8.82
C HIS A 54 2.67 6.63 -8.31
N ASN A 55 3.43 7.31 -7.44
CA ASN A 55 3.13 8.56 -6.77
C ASN A 55 1.86 8.52 -5.90
N CYS A 56 0.72 8.12 -6.43
CA CYS A 56 -0.54 8.04 -5.72
C CYS A 56 -1.29 6.75 -6.06
N ILE A 57 -2.14 6.29 -5.14
CA ILE A 57 -3.03 5.16 -5.40
C ILE A 57 -4.19 5.67 -6.26
N TYR A 58 -4.31 5.09 -7.45
CA TYR A 58 -5.35 5.38 -8.42
C TYR A 58 -6.24 4.14 -8.69
N ALA A 59 -6.86 4.10 -9.86
CA ALA A 59 -7.77 3.01 -10.25
C ALA A 59 -7.08 1.64 -10.37
N LYS A 60 -5.77 1.59 -10.50
CA LYS A 60 -5.00 0.37 -10.70
C LYS A 60 -3.94 0.18 -9.62
N LEU A 61 -3.79 -1.08 -9.20
CA LEU A 61 -2.67 -1.56 -8.38
C LEU A 61 -1.88 -2.57 -9.22
N TYR A 62 -0.57 -2.36 -9.32
CA TYR A 62 0.30 -3.19 -10.14
C TYR A 62 0.90 -4.33 -9.32
N LYS A 63 1.21 -5.45 -9.96
CA LYS A 63 1.85 -6.60 -9.32
C LYS A 63 3.37 -6.58 -9.42
N ASN A 64 3.91 -5.67 -10.22
CA ASN A 64 5.34 -5.48 -10.41
C ASN A 64 5.75 -4.02 -10.15
N PRO A 65 7.01 -3.78 -9.74
CA PRO A 65 7.50 -2.44 -9.41
C PRO A 65 7.66 -1.52 -10.63
N GLU A 66 7.69 -2.04 -11.85
CA GLU A 66 7.77 -1.25 -13.07
C GLU A 66 6.45 -0.55 -13.38
N CYS A 67 5.36 -0.93 -12.71
CA CYS A 67 4.02 -0.37 -12.89
C CYS A 67 3.58 -0.33 -14.36
N ASN A 68 3.99 -1.33 -15.14
CA ASN A 68 3.72 -1.35 -16.57
C ASN A 68 2.39 -2.04 -16.92
N SER A 69 1.93 -1.78 -18.14
CA SER A 69 0.65 -2.26 -18.63
C SER A 69 0.64 -3.79 -18.79
N GLY A 70 -0.29 -4.46 -18.15
CA GLY A 70 -0.55 -5.88 -18.35
C GLY A 70 -0.64 -6.69 -17.06
N ASP A 71 0.02 -6.28 -16.00
CA ASP A 71 0.00 -7.02 -14.73
C ASP A 71 -0.48 -6.13 -13.55
N TRP A 72 -1.76 -5.84 -13.57
CA TRP A 72 -2.43 -5.03 -12.58
C TRP A 72 -3.79 -5.60 -12.19
N ILE A 73 -4.33 -5.11 -11.09
CA ILE A 73 -5.71 -5.34 -10.66
C ILE A 73 -6.42 -4.01 -10.44
N ASP A 74 -7.74 -4.01 -10.58
CA ASP A 74 -8.56 -2.87 -10.20
C ASP A 74 -8.46 -2.60 -8.70
N THR A 75 -8.18 -1.37 -8.31
CA THR A 75 -8.17 -0.94 -6.91
C THR A 75 -9.53 -1.20 -6.25
N SER A 76 -10.62 -0.92 -6.96
CA SER A 76 -11.98 -1.20 -6.47
C SER A 76 -12.22 -2.71 -6.28
N TRP A 77 -11.69 -3.53 -7.18
CA TRP A 77 -11.76 -4.99 -7.04
C TRP A 77 -10.97 -5.47 -5.81
N ALA A 78 -9.75 -4.95 -5.62
CA ALA A 78 -8.93 -5.27 -4.46
C ALA A 78 -9.67 -4.97 -3.15
N PHE A 79 -10.31 -3.81 -3.05
CA PHE A 79 -11.08 -3.42 -1.87
C PHE A 79 -12.31 -4.29 -1.60
N LYS A 80 -12.88 -4.91 -2.62
CA LYS A 80 -14.02 -5.82 -2.46
C LYS A 80 -13.59 -7.22 -2.04
N ASN A 81 -12.45 -7.67 -2.54
CA ASN A 81 -12.01 -9.06 -2.41
C ASN A 81 -11.03 -9.29 -1.26
N TYR A 82 -10.26 -8.27 -0.88
CA TYR A 82 -9.43 -8.33 0.32
C TYR A 82 -10.23 -7.77 1.49
N ASP A 83 -10.58 -8.69 2.38
CA ASP A 83 -11.47 -8.43 3.49
C ASP A 83 -10.83 -7.56 4.59
N LYS A 84 -11.65 -7.27 5.60
CA LYS A 84 -11.28 -6.49 6.79
C LYS A 84 -10.11 -7.08 7.60
N ASP A 85 -9.76 -8.34 7.39
CA ASP A 85 -8.70 -8.99 8.14
C ASP A 85 -7.31 -8.61 7.62
N TYR A 86 -7.24 -7.99 6.43
CA TYR A 86 -5.98 -7.47 5.92
C TYR A 86 -5.62 -6.15 6.62
N LYS A 87 -4.44 -6.14 7.23
CA LYS A 87 -3.78 -4.91 7.64
C LYS A 87 -3.05 -4.33 6.45
N VAL A 88 -3.18 -3.02 6.25
CA VAL A 88 -2.58 -2.34 5.09
C VAL A 88 -1.39 -1.50 5.55
N ILE A 89 -0.27 -1.65 4.87
CA ILE A 89 0.91 -0.80 5.01
C ILE A 89 1.18 -0.16 3.65
N ILE A 90 1.23 1.16 3.64
CA ILE A 90 1.61 1.96 2.47
C ILE A 90 3.01 2.50 2.70
N VAL A 91 3.88 2.27 1.73
CA VAL A 91 5.27 2.74 1.73
C VAL A 91 5.46 3.66 0.54
N GLY A 92 5.79 4.91 0.80
CA GLY A 92 6.02 5.92 -0.23
C GLY A 92 6.51 7.22 0.39
N ASP A 93 6.95 8.16 -0.44
CA ASP A 93 7.46 9.46 0.00
C ASP A 93 6.44 10.61 -0.18
N ALA A 94 5.26 10.31 -0.75
CA ALA A 94 4.24 11.31 -1.11
C ALA A 94 4.78 12.42 -2.03
N GLY A 95 5.77 12.09 -2.85
CA GLY A 95 6.50 13.02 -3.73
C GLY A 95 5.77 13.32 -5.03
N MET A 96 4.46 13.54 -5.01
CA MET A 96 3.65 13.83 -6.18
C MET A 96 3.41 15.32 -6.36
N ALA A 97 3.19 15.75 -7.60
CA ALA A 97 2.76 17.12 -7.89
C ALA A 97 1.31 17.34 -7.43
N PRO A 98 0.94 18.59 -7.04
CA PRO A 98 -0.44 18.89 -6.64
C PRO A 98 -1.47 18.50 -7.71
N GLU A 99 -1.15 18.68 -8.99
CA GLU A 99 -2.01 18.34 -10.12
C GLU A 99 -2.26 16.81 -10.20
N GLU A 100 -1.25 16.00 -9.90
CA GLU A 100 -1.41 14.55 -9.85
C GLU A 100 -2.39 14.14 -8.74
N PHE A 101 -2.42 14.88 -7.65
CA PHE A 101 -3.24 14.55 -6.51
C PHE A 101 -4.68 15.09 -6.61
N TYR A 102 -4.84 16.34 -7.05
CA TYR A 102 -6.13 17.03 -7.04
C TYR A 102 -6.90 16.96 -8.36
N ASP A 103 -6.19 16.85 -9.51
CA ASP A 103 -6.86 16.85 -10.79
C ASP A 103 -7.35 15.46 -11.18
N LYS A 104 -8.57 15.40 -11.73
CA LYS A 104 -9.15 14.14 -12.20
C LYS A 104 -8.39 13.50 -13.36
N ASN A 105 -7.62 14.29 -14.07
CA ASN A 105 -6.76 13.87 -15.20
C ASN A 105 -5.27 14.04 -14.88
N GLY A 106 -4.92 14.30 -13.63
CA GLY A 106 -3.54 14.53 -13.21
C GLY A 106 -2.65 13.29 -13.21
N ASN A 107 -3.24 12.11 -13.32
CA ASN A 107 -2.50 10.86 -13.42
C ASN A 107 -1.90 10.68 -14.82
N TYR A 108 -0.58 10.71 -14.93
CA TYR A 108 0.15 10.45 -16.17
C TYR A 108 0.18 8.97 -16.57
N SER A 109 -0.22 8.06 -15.69
CA SER A 109 -0.12 6.61 -15.88
C SER A 109 -1.39 5.96 -16.47
N GLY A 110 -2.40 6.74 -16.85
CA GLY A 110 -3.62 6.22 -17.49
C GLY A 110 -4.93 6.70 -16.85
N PRO A 111 -6.06 6.13 -17.26
CA PRO A 111 -7.37 6.59 -16.80
C PRO A 111 -7.59 6.37 -15.32
N ASN A 112 -8.13 7.38 -14.64
CA ASN A 112 -8.47 7.38 -13.21
C ASN A 112 -9.94 7.05 -12.91
N ASN A 113 -10.68 6.56 -13.89
CA ASN A 113 -12.12 6.33 -13.79
C ASN A 113 -12.89 7.60 -13.33
N GLY A 114 -12.41 8.79 -13.74
CA GLY A 114 -13.02 10.08 -13.43
C GLY A 114 -12.79 10.59 -12.00
N LEU A 115 -11.94 9.94 -11.22
CA LEU A 115 -11.58 10.34 -9.85
C LEU A 115 -10.17 10.94 -9.82
N SER A 116 -9.95 11.90 -8.91
CA SER A 116 -8.60 12.40 -8.58
C SER A 116 -7.88 11.44 -7.63
N GLY A 117 -6.57 11.61 -7.50
CA GLY A 117 -5.79 10.88 -6.49
C GLY A 117 -6.33 11.09 -5.07
N TYR A 118 -6.72 12.33 -4.76
CA TYR A 118 -7.35 12.66 -3.48
C TYR A 118 -8.66 11.89 -3.23
N GLU A 119 -9.54 11.81 -4.22
CA GLU A 119 -10.80 11.05 -4.13
C GLU A 119 -10.52 9.54 -3.93
N TRP A 120 -9.54 8.99 -4.62
CA TRP A 120 -9.10 7.61 -4.41
C TRP A 120 -8.57 7.37 -3.00
N MET A 121 -7.74 8.28 -2.47
CA MET A 121 -7.23 8.19 -1.11
C MET A 121 -8.35 8.29 -0.06
N GLN A 122 -9.38 9.11 -0.31
CA GLN A 122 -10.57 9.17 0.55
C GLN A 122 -11.36 7.85 0.56
N ILE A 123 -11.56 7.24 -0.62
CA ILE A 123 -12.21 5.92 -0.73
C ILE A 123 -11.40 4.88 0.05
N PHE A 124 -10.08 4.91 -0.11
CA PHE A 124 -9.16 4.02 0.58
C PHE A 124 -9.26 4.21 2.10
N ALA A 125 -9.15 5.44 2.58
CA ALA A 125 -9.24 5.77 4.00
C ALA A 125 -10.58 5.34 4.62
N LYS A 126 -11.70 5.54 3.92
CA LYS A 126 -13.01 5.06 4.37
C LYS A 126 -13.05 3.54 4.50
N LYS A 127 -12.51 2.81 3.54
CA LYS A 127 -12.44 1.36 3.59
C LYS A 127 -11.61 0.85 4.77
N ILE A 128 -10.49 1.51 5.04
CA ILE A 128 -9.62 1.19 6.17
C ILE A 128 -10.30 1.57 7.51
N SER A 129 -10.93 2.75 7.58
CA SER A 129 -11.54 3.28 8.82
C SER A 129 -12.88 2.64 9.18
N THR A 130 -13.57 1.99 8.25
CA THR A 130 -14.83 1.26 8.53
C THR A 130 -14.60 0.05 9.46
N TYR A 131 -13.35 -0.26 9.75
CA TYR A 131 -12.95 -1.33 10.66
C TYR A 131 -12.74 -0.79 12.07
N LYS A 132 -13.85 -0.64 12.79
CA LYS A 132 -13.88 -0.29 14.22
C LYS A 132 -13.13 -1.33 15.05
N TYR A 133 -12.24 -0.80 15.93
CA TYR A 133 -11.58 -1.46 17.04
C TYR A 133 -10.49 -2.50 16.71
N GLY A 134 -9.25 -2.07 16.84
CA GLY A 134 -8.08 -2.92 17.04
C GLY A 134 -7.08 -3.02 15.89
N SER A 135 -7.29 -2.34 14.78
CA SER A 135 -6.33 -2.34 13.66
C SER A 135 -5.48 -1.07 13.67
N THR A 136 -4.24 -1.19 14.08
CA THR A 136 -3.26 -0.11 13.93
C THR A 136 -2.78 -0.13 12.46
N HIS A 137 -3.14 0.89 11.69
CA HIS A 137 -2.60 1.10 10.35
C HIS A 137 -1.34 1.93 10.46
N HIS A 138 -0.26 1.46 9.90
CA HIS A 138 1.00 2.19 9.86
C HIS A 138 1.21 2.76 8.46
N PHE A 139 1.20 4.08 8.38
CA PHE A 139 1.66 4.81 7.21
C PHE A 139 3.14 5.14 7.43
N ILE A 140 4.03 4.55 6.67
CA ILE A 140 5.43 4.97 6.64
C ILE A 140 5.55 5.96 5.49
N VAL A 141 5.17 7.21 5.74
CA VAL A 141 5.44 8.32 4.85
C VAL A 141 6.72 8.99 5.33
N ARG A 142 7.77 8.93 4.54
CA ARG A 142 8.96 9.74 4.77
C ARG A 142 8.83 11.00 3.93
N GLN A 143 8.30 12.06 4.54
CA GLN A 143 8.37 13.38 3.96
C GLN A 143 9.83 13.84 3.99
N THR A 144 10.52 13.79 2.88
CA THR A 144 11.72 14.59 2.71
C THR A 144 11.25 16.02 2.54
N ALA A 145 11.39 16.82 3.60
CA ALA A 145 11.20 18.25 3.49
C ALA A 145 12.10 18.75 2.36
N CYS A 146 11.49 19.21 1.29
CA CYS A 146 12.18 20.10 0.35
C CYS A 146 12.47 21.40 1.11
N THR A 147 13.59 21.43 1.82
CA THR A 147 14.22 22.67 2.25
C THR A 147 14.97 23.21 1.05
N GLY A 148 14.37 24.16 0.41
CA GLY A 148 15.04 24.86 -0.65
C GLY A 148 14.09 25.78 -1.38
N TRP A 149 13.91 26.92 -0.83
CA TRP A 149 14.05 28.30 -1.33
C TRP A 149 13.48 29.25 -0.30
#